data_7ec6872acb8132c5026fffb7c755aaab
#
_entry.id   7ec6872acb8132c5026fffb7c755aaab
#
_cell.length_a   1.000
_cell.length_b   1.000
_cell.length_c   1.000
_cell.angle_alpha   90.00
_cell.angle_beta   90.00
_cell.angle_gamma   90.00
#
_symmetry.space_group_name_H-M   'P 1'
#
loop_
_entity.id
_entity.type
_entity.pdbx_description
1 polymer ?
#
loop_
_entity_poly.entity_id
_entity_poly.type
_entity_poly.pdbx_seq_one_letter_code
_entity_poly.pdbx_strand_id
1 'polypeptide(L)'
;MPNRRDFLKTVGGATAGILVTGGSFADSTLLAAQEASAKRREVFIGGRRVKVVDVHAHCIVPEVADVIKDTPLASLAGNRVRGANVMGPERLRSLDERGIDVQVLSINGFWFYAADRDLATKIVQVHNEKLAEWCKAHSDRYVALCSVALQFPDLAAEQLEHAVKQLGMRGAAIGGHVQGEDLSLPKYDPFWAKVQELGVVVFMHPQSAENVVRKDGLKGRGDLGNIIGNPLETTVFLTRMIFDGALDRFPGLKIVAAHGGGYLPSYLGRTDVACQVRPNADCANKKSPREYFKNQILVDTIVISEEGLRHLAAEVGTNQIVYGTDEPFVWPTSVDMILNAPFLNEAEKEAILGGTLVKLLRL
;
A
#
# COMPACT_ATOMS: atom_id res chain seq x y z
N MET A 1 9.09 -12.39 33.08
CA MET A 1 9.43 -11.48 31.95
C MET A 1 10.88 -11.08 32.11
N PRO A 2 11.79 -11.43 31.19
CA PRO A 2 13.20 -11.06 31.31
C PRO A 2 13.37 -9.55 31.03
N ASN A 3 14.20 -8.92 31.81
CA ASN A 3 14.44 -7.48 31.85
C ASN A 3 15.48 -7.10 30.75
N ARG A 4 15.32 -5.91 30.16
CA ARG A 4 16.22 -5.34 29.12
C ARG A 4 17.73 -5.38 29.48
N ARG A 5 18.09 -5.47 30.75
CA ARG A 5 19.48 -5.56 31.22
C ARG A 5 20.13 -6.91 31.01
N ASP A 6 19.35 -7.99 30.88
CA ASP A 6 19.90 -9.34 30.73
C ASP A 6 20.22 -9.68 29.27
N PHE A 7 19.57 -9.00 28.31
CA PHE A 7 19.88 -9.13 26.89
C PHE A 7 21.26 -8.57 26.50
N LEU A 8 21.71 -7.50 27.19
CA LEU A 8 23.00 -6.87 26.89
C LEU A 8 24.23 -7.59 27.48
N LYS A 9 24.02 -8.59 28.34
CA LYS A 9 25.10 -9.37 28.93
C LYS A 9 25.53 -10.58 28.11
N THR A 10 24.72 -10.98 27.12
CA THR A 10 24.98 -12.17 26.30
C THR A 10 25.76 -11.88 25.00
N VAL A 11 26.00 -10.60 24.66
CA VAL A 11 26.72 -10.19 23.45
C VAL A 11 28.18 -9.77 23.71
N GLY A 12 28.65 -9.80 24.95
CA GLY A 12 29.95 -9.33 25.34
C GLY A 12 30.90 -10.45 25.78
N GLY A 13 31.35 -11.30 24.87
CA GLY A 13 32.33 -12.34 25.25
C GLY A 13 32.87 -13.15 24.10
N ALA A 14 33.74 -12.58 23.27
CA ALA A 14 34.79 -13.29 22.53
C ALA A 14 35.68 -12.30 21.76
N THR A 15 36.63 -11.68 22.42
CA THR A 15 37.81 -11.08 21.76
C THR A 15 39.02 -11.84 22.23
N ALA A 16 39.46 -12.81 21.42
CA ALA A 16 40.81 -13.41 21.53
C ALA A 16 41.71 -12.75 20.50
N GLY A 17 42.81 -12.14 20.98
CA GLY A 17 43.75 -11.43 20.14
C GLY A 17 44.54 -12.35 19.21
N ILE A 18 44.84 -11.86 18.02
CA ILE A 18 45.85 -12.41 17.10
C ILE A 18 46.81 -11.28 16.77
N LEU A 19 48.08 -11.48 17.14
CA LEU A 19 49.24 -10.70 16.73
C LEU A 19 49.45 -10.84 15.22
N VAL A 20 49.54 -9.71 14.52
CA VAL A 20 49.87 -9.68 13.09
C VAL A 20 51.36 -9.33 12.95
N THR A 21 52.15 -10.26 12.44
CA THR A 21 53.45 -10.00 11.82
C THR A 21 53.26 -9.85 10.31
N GLY A 22 53.94 -8.85 9.74
CA GLY A 22 53.71 -8.32 8.39
C GLY A 22 53.85 -9.32 7.23
N GLY A 23 53.11 -9.03 6.16
CA GLY A 23 53.18 -9.72 4.87
C GLY A 23 52.23 -9.12 3.86
N SER A 24 52.80 -8.43 2.89
CA SER A 24 52.36 -8.04 1.52
C SER A 24 50.90 -7.79 1.20
N PHE A 25 50.71 -6.61 0.59
CA PHE A 25 49.56 -6.16 -0.19
C PHE A 25 49.23 -7.09 -1.36
N ALA A 26 48.36 -8.06 -1.17
CA ALA A 26 47.61 -8.77 -2.19
C ALA A 26 46.61 -9.69 -1.47
N ASP A 27 45.41 -9.18 -1.15
CA ASP A 27 44.17 -9.98 -0.94
C ASP A 27 43.00 -9.16 -0.38
N SER A 28 42.88 -7.91 -0.77
CA SER A 28 41.68 -7.13 -0.44
C SER A 28 40.51 -7.31 -1.44
N THR A 29 40.66 -8.21 -2.41
CA THR A 29 39.62 -8.48 -3.44
C THR A 29 38.85 -9.77 -3.22
N LEU A 30 39.14 -10.55 -2.17
CA LEU A 30 38.43 -11.82 -1.89
C LEU A 30 37.42 -11.78 -0.74
N LEU A 31 37.33 -10.67 -0.02
CA LEU A 31 36.31 -10.50 1.06
C LEU A 31 35.00 -9.84 0.58
N ALA A 32 34.93 -9.40 -0.68
CA ALA A 32 33.72 -8.85 -1.29
C ALA A 32 32.86 -9.88 -2.04
N ALA A 33 33.20 -11.15 -2.01
CA ALA A 33 32.55 -12.15 -2.86
C ALA A 33 32.04 -13.36 -2.09
N GLN A 34 31.38 -13.17 -0.96
CA GLN A 34 30.56 -14.24 -0.38
C GLN A 34 29.61 -13.71 0.71
N GLU A 35 28.86 -12.64 0.47
CA GLU A 35 27.49 -12.63 0.97
C GLU A 35 26.73 -13.63 0.09
N ALA A 36 26.65 -14.87 0.55
CA ALA A 36 25.74 -15.83 -0.04
C ALA A 36 24.37 -15.18 -0.05
N SER A 37 23.82 -14.86 -1.22
CA SER A 37 22.47 -14.33 -1.34
C SER A 37 21.58 -15.31 -0.58
N ALA A 38 20.91 -14.84 0.47
CA ALA A 38 20.00 -15.68 1.22
C ALA A 38 19.06 -16.31 0.21
N LYS A 39 18.98 -17.66 0.23
CA LYS A 39 18.16 -18.37 -0.75
C LYS A 39 16.74 -17.86 -0.60
N ARG A 40 16.18 -17.33 -1.68
CA ARG A 40 14.81 -16.81 -1.71
C ARG A 40 13.84 -17.85 -1.15
N ARG A 41 13.02 -17.45 -0.19
CA ARG A 41 11.93 -18.28 0.31
C ARG A 41 10.91 -18.47 -0.82
N GLU A 42 10.60 -19.70 -1.15
CA GLU A 42 9.55 -20.05 -2.09
C GLU A 42 8.29 -20.51 -1.34
N VAL A 43 7.13 -20.10 -1.82
CA VAL A 43 5.84 -20.41 -1.23
C VAL A 43 5.15 -21.50 -2.04
N PHE A 44 4.69 -22.56 -1.38
CA PHE A 44 4.01 -23.71 -2.00
C PHE A 44 2.63 -23.91 -1.40
N ILE A 45 1.66 -24.26 -2.23
CA ILE A 45 0.31 -24.69 -1.84
C ILE A 45 -0.01 -25.97 -2.60
N GLY A 46 -0.41 -27.05 -1.91
CA GLY A 46 -0.69 -28.34 -2.53
C GLY A 46 0.48 -28.88 -3.36
N GLY A 47 1.73 -28.62 -2.94
CA GLY A 47 2.94 -29.03 -3.67
C GLY A 47 3.29 -28.17 -4.90
N ARG A 48 2.47 -27.19 -5.28
CA ARG A 48 2.73 -26.25 -6.38
C ARG A 48 3.28 -24.93 -5.87
N ARG A 49 4.33 -24.42 -6.51
CA ARG A 49 4.83 -23.07 -6.23
C ARG A 49 3.80 -22.02 -6.64
N VAL A 50 3.53 -21.08 -5.78
CA VAL A 50 2.61 -19.96 -6.04
C VAL A 50 3.37 -18.64 -6.05
N LYS A 51 2.95 -17.71 -6.93
CA LYS A 51 3.50 -16.36 -6.99
C LYS A 51 2.88 -15.52 -5.88
N VAL A 52 3.71 -14.93 -5.03
CA VAL A 52 3.28 -14.00 -3.98
C VAL A 52 3.45 -12.57 -4.47
N VAL A 53 2.37 -11.79 -4.41
CA VAL A 53 2.35 -10.37 -4.82
C VAL A 53 1.90 -9.52 -3.64
N ASP A 54 2.73 -8.59 -3.22
CA ASP A 54 2.45 -7.64 -2.15
C ASP A 54 1.95 -6.32 -2.75
N VAL A 55 0.69 -5.96 -2.48
CA VAL A 55 0.07 -4.74 -3.03
C VAL A 55 0.27 -3.51 -2.16
N HIS A 56 0.64 -3.69 -0.90
CA HIS A 56 0.73 -2.60 0.06
C HIS A 56 2.17 -2.42 0.55
N ALA A 57 2.90 -1.58 -0.15
CA ALA A 57 4.27 -1.26 0.16
C ALA A 57 4.58 0.21 -0.10
N HIS A 58 5.26 0.83 0.86
CA HIS A 58 5.63 2.24 0.80
C HIS A 58 7.02 2.42 0.21
N CYS A 59 7.20 3.48 -0.54
CA CYS A 59 8.52 3.97 -0.93
C CYS A 59 8.55 5.49 -0.96
N ILE A 60 9.75 6.04 -0.91
CA ILE A 60 10.01 7.48 -1.03
C ILE A 60 10.93 7.69 -2.23
N VAL A 61 10.65 8.73 -2.99
CA VAL A 61 11.49 9.24 -4.07
C VAL A 61 12.27 10.44 -3.53
N PRO A 62 13.54 10.28 -3.14
CA PRO A 62 14.32 11.34 -2.49
C PRO A 62 14.47 12.60 -3.33
N GLU A 63 14.50 12.45 -4.65
CA GLU A 63 14.68 13.53 -5.63
C GLU A 63 13.56 14.59 -5.57
N VAL A 64 12.39 14.25 -5.04
CA VAL A 64 11.31 15.21 -4.82
C VAL A 64 11.70 16.27 -3.80
N ALA A 65 12.61 15.99 -2.87
CA ALA A 65 13.12 16.97 -1.91
C ALA A 65 13.75 18.18 -2.62
N ASP A 66 14.45 17.97 -3.73
CA ASP A 66 15.02 19.07 -4.52
C ASP A 66 13.97 19.90 -5.24
N VAL A 67 12.86 19.28 -5.64
CA VAL A 67 11.74 19.97 -6.31
C VAL A 67 11.02 20.91 -5.34
N ILE A 68 10.89 20.54 -4.06
CA ILE A 68 10.09 21.26 -3.07
C ILE A 68 10.89 22.14 -2.12
N LYS A 69 12.25 22.11 -2.14
CA LYS A 69 13.13 22.76 -1.17
C LYS A 69 12.88 24.26 -0.95
N ASP A 70 12.51 24.97 -2.01
CA ASP A 70 12.27 26.41 -2.01
C ASP A 70 10.77 26.75 -1.99
N THR A 71 9.93 25.82 -1.58
CA THR A 71 8.46 25.95 -1.54
C THR A 71 7.93 25.83 -0.11
N PRO A 72 6.68 26.23 0.16
CA PRO A 72 6.04 25.99 1.46
C PRO A 72 5.98 24.50 1.87
N LEU A 73 6.17 23.59 0.91
CA LEU A 73 6.14 22.13 1.15
C LEU A 73 7.50 21.57 1.59
N ALA A 74 8.56 22.38 1.63
CA ALA A 74 9.92 21.94 1.99
C ALA A 74 9.99 21.20 3.35
N SER A 75 9.19 21.63 4.33
CA SER A 75 9.12 20.97 5.63
C SER A 75 8.63 19.52 5.58
N LEU A 76 7.91 19.14 4.54
CA LEU A 76 7.42 17.78 4.34
C LEU A 76 8.52 16.81 3.88
N ALA A 77 9.59 17.33 3.23
CA ALA A 77 10.73 16.53 2.79
C ALA A 77 11.69 16.16 3.95
N GLY A 78 11.88 17.07 4.91
CA GLY A 78 13.00 16.99 5.86
C GLY A 78 13.03 15.79 6.79
N ASN A 79 11.88 15.27 7.19
CA ASN A 79 11.76 14.15 8.14
C ASN A 79 11.43 12.80 7.49
N ARG A 80 11.12 12.79 6.19
CA ARG A 80 10.56 11.61 5.50
C ARG A 80 11.51 10.97 4.50
N VAL A 81 12.59 11.67 4.12
CA VAL A 81 13.57 11.22 3.10
C VAL A 81 14.63 10.27 3.66
N ARG A 82 14.65 10.03 4.99
CA ARG A 82 15.64 9.14 5.64
C ARG A 82 14.97 7.87 6.14
N GLY A 83 15.52 6.71 5.77
CA GLY A 83 15.13 5.44 6.36
C GLY A 83 14.75 4.35 5.36
N ALA A 84 14.14 3.29 5.87
CA ALA A 84 13.82 2.05 5.18
C ALA A 84 12.82 2.19 4.00
N ASN A 85 12.20 3.37 3.83
CA ASN A 85 11.31 3.65 2.70
C ASN A 85 12.04 3.90 1.38
N VAL A 86 13.35 4.23 1.44
CA VAL A 86 14.17 4.44 0.23
C VAL A 86 14.51 3.08 -0.37
N MET A 87 14.43 2.98 -1.70
CA MET A 87 14.75 1.75 -2.40
C MET A 87 16.24 1.41 -2.27
N GLY A 88 16.55 0.17 -1.88
CA GLY A 88 17.90 -0.31 -1.67
C GLY A 88 18.00 -1.83 -1.66
N PRO A 89 19.22 -2.40 -1.61
CA PRO A 89 19.44 -3.86 -1.61
C PRO A 89 18.77 -4.57 -0.43
N GLU A 90 18.63 -3.89 0.72
CA GLU A 90 17.96 -4.41 1.91
C GLU A 90 16.51 -4.79 1.63
N ARG A 91 15.85 -4.02 0.78
CA ARG A 91 14.46 -4.28 0.40
C ARG A 91 14.32 -5.58 -0.37
N LEU A 92 15.21 -5.84 -1.33
CA LEU A 92 15.22 -7.12 -2.06
C LEU A 92 15.47 -8.31 -1.13
N ARG A 93 16.40 -8.17 -0.16
CA ARG A 93 16.63 -9.21 0.86
C ARG A 93 15.36 -9.45 1.70
N SER A 94 14.69 -8.39 2.16
CA SER A 94 13.43 -8.49 2.90
C SER A 94 12.37 -9.25 2.09
N LEU A 95 12.22 -8.95 0.80
CA LEU A 95 11.29 -9.68 -0.07
C LEU A 95 11.65 -11.16 -0.17
N ASP A 96 12.94 -11.49 -0.33
CA ASP A 96 13.42 -12.87 -0.44
C ASP A 96 13.17 -13.66 0.84
N GLU A 97 13.46 -13.09 2.00
CA GLU A 97 13.23 -13.70 3.31
C GLU A 97 11.74 -13.93 3.59
N ARG A 98 10.88 -13.00 3.17
CA ARG A 98 9.43 -13.05 3.37
C ARG A 98 8.69 -13.90 2.32
N GLY A 99 9.38 -14.33 1.27
CA GLY A 99 8.80 -15.11 0.17
C GLY A 99 7.90 -14.31 -0.76
N ILE A 100 8.20 -13.01 -0.92
CA ILE A 100 7.47 -12.11 -1.80
C ILE A 100 8.14 -12.12 -3.17
N ASP A 101 7.39 -12.46 -4.21
CA ASP A 101 7.89 -12.51 -5.58
C ASP A 101 7.89 -11.13 -6.23
N VAL A 102 6.77 -10.42 -6.12
CA VAL A 102 6.59 -9.10 -6.71
C VAL A 102 6.00 -8.16 -5.66
N GLN A 103 6.58 -6.99 -5.56
CA GLN A 103 6.04 -5.91 -4.73
C GLN A 103 5.55 -4.76 -5.60
N VAL A 104 4.37 -4.24 -5.25
CA VAL A 104 3.74 -3.09 -5.91
C VAL A 104 4.17 -1.83 -5.18
N LEU A 105 5.01 -1.03 -5.81
CA LEU A 105 5.55 0.19 -5.21
C LEU A 105 4.53 1.34 -5.30
N SER A 106 4.39 2.09 -4.22
CA SER A 106 3.60 3.31 -4.16
C SER A 106 4.17 4.31 -3.15
N ILE A 107 3.92 5.59 -3.38
CA ILE A 107 4.45 6.68 -2.56
C ILE A 107 3.54 7.03 -1.38
N ASN A 108 2.73 6.12 -0.92
CA ASN A 108 1.65 6.33 0.05
C ASN A 108 1.93 7.41 1.11
N GLY A 109 1.00 8.36 1.25
CA GLY A 109 1.11 9.48 2.17
C GLY A 109 1.94 10.68 1.67
N PHE A 110 2.47 10.66 0.44
CA PHE A 110 3.34 11.72 -0.11
C PHE A 110 2.80 12.34 -1.40
N TRP A 111 1.48 12.52 -1.50
CA TRP A 111 0.85 13.04 -2.72
C TRP A 111 0.95 14.56 -2.91
N PHE A 112 1.33 15.31 -1.89
CA PHE A 112 1.53 16.76 -1.95
C PHE A 112 0.34 17.55 -2.51
N TYR A 113 -0.88 17.18 -2.12
CA TYR A 113 -2.12 17.81 -2.63
C TYR A 113 -2.27 19.32 -2.32
N ALA A 114 -1.38 19.91 -1.54
CA ALA A 114 -1.31 21.34 -1.30
C ALA A 114 -0.44 22.09 -2.36
N ALA A 115 0.22 21.38 -3.29
CA ALA A 115 0.98 21.99 -4.35
C ALA A 115 0.05 22.67 -5.38
N ASP A 116 0.48 23.82 -5.93
CA ASP A 116 -0.14 24.39 -7.11
C ASP A 116 0.06 23.50 -8.35
N ARG A 117 -0.56 23.85 -9.47
CA ARG A 117 -0.60 23.01 -10.66
C ARG A 117 0.80 22.74 -11.24
N ASP A 118 1.65 23.76 -11.32
CA ASP A 118 2.99 23.63 -11.90
C ASP A 118 3.90 22.79 -11.01
N LEU A 119 3.86 23.05 -9.71
CA LEU A 119 4.63 22.28 -8.73
C LEU A 119 4.13 20.82 -8.66
N ALA A 120 2.82 20.60 -8.65
CA ALA A 120 2.24 19.26 -8.63
C ALA A 120 2.62 18.47 -9.90
N THR A 121 2.65 19.12 -11.07
CA THR A 121 3.11 18.50 -12.32
C THR A 121 4.55 18.00 -12.18
N LYS A 122 5.45 18.83 -11.66
CA LYS A 122 6.87 18.48 -11.47
C LYS A 122 7.06 17.35 -10.46
N ILE A 123 6.37 17.43 -9.32
CA ILE A 123 6.44 16.41 -8.28
C ILE A 123 5.98 15.04 -8.84
N VAL A 124 4.82 15.01 -9.50
CA VAL A 124 4.26 13.77 -10.06
C VAL A 124 5.16 13.20 -11.16
N GLN A 125 5.74 14.05 -12.00
CA GLN A 125 6.69 13.63 -13.02
C GLN A 125 7.89 12.92 -12.38
N VAL A 126 8.54 13.55 -11.39
CA VAL A 126 9.71 12.96 -10.70
C VAL A 126 9.35 11.66 -10.00
N HIS A 127 8.21 11.62 -9.30
CA HIS A 127 7.72 10.40 -8.66
C HIS A 127 7.61 9.25 -9.68
N ASN A 128 6.88 9.47 -10.75
CA ASN A 128 6.54 8.41 -11.69
C ASN A 128 7.74 7.96 -12.53
N GLU A 129 8.61 8.89 -12.95
CA GLU A 129 9.84 8.55 -13.67
C GLU A 129 10.77 7.67 -12.80
N LYS A 130 10.97 8.05 -11.51
CA LYS A 130 11.82 7.27 -10.60
C LYS A 130 11.23 5.91 -10.24
N LEU A 131 9.94 5.82 -10.02
CA LEU A 131 9.27 4.54 -9.84
C LEU A 131 9.43 3.64 -11.06
N ALA A 132 9.29 4.19 -12.27
CA ALA A 132 9.50 3.45 -13.52
C ALA A 132 10.95 2.99 -13.69
N GLU A 133 11.95 3.82 -13.35
CA GLU A 133 13.36 3.45 -13.35
C GLU A 133 13.63 2.25 -12.44
N TRP A 134 13.11 2.27 -11.20
CA TRP A 134 13.27 1.16 -10.25
C TRP A 134 12.60 -0.13 -10.73
N CYS A 135 11.38 -0.03 -11.26
CA CYS A 135 10.69 -1.18 -11.83
C CYS A 135 11.44 -1.76 -13.04
N LYS A 136 12.04 -0.91 -13.88
CA LYS A 136 12.86 -1.37 -15.03
C LYS A 136 14.14 -2.06 -14.59
N ALA A 137 14.80 -1.55 -13.53
CA ALA A 137 16.01 -2.14 -12.99
C ALA A 137 15.79 -3.53 -12.37
N HIS A 138 14.58 -3.81 -11.87
CA HIS A 138 14.20 -5.06 -11.20
C HIS A 138 12.81 -5.51 -11.67
N SER A 139 12.64 -5.71 -12.97
CA SER A 139 11.33 -5.93 -13.61
C SER A 139 10.64 -7.25 -13.23
N ASP A 140 11.38 -8.19 -12.66
CA ASP A 140 10.87 -9.44 -12.07
C ASP A 140 10.43 -9.30 -10.60
N ARG A 141 10.76 -8.17 -9.95
CA ARG A 141 10.54 -7.95 -8.52
C ARG A 141 9.60 -6.78 -8.22
N TYR A 142 9.53 -5.77 -9.07
CA TYR A 142 8.75 -4.56 -8.84
C TYR A 142 7.82 -4.21 -10.00
N VAL A 143 6.64 -3.78 -9.64
CA VAL A 143 5.75 -2.97 -10.46
C VAL A 143 5.32 -1.76 -9.65
N ALA A 144 4.76 -0.72 -10.26
CA ALA A 144 4.38 0.48 -9.55
C ALA A 144 2.96 0.95 -9.85
N LEU A 145 2.39 1.65 -8.88
CA LEU A 145 1.21 2.50 -9.02
C LEU A 145 1.68 3.95 -9.06
N CYS A 146 1.16 4.73 -10.01
CA CYS A 146 1.58 6.10 -10.18
C CYS A 146 1.04 7.03 -9.09
N SER A 147 1.78 8.10 -8.85
CA SER A 147 1.29 9.30 -8.19
C SER A 147 0.50 10.15 -9.20
N VAL A 148 -0.54 10.85 -8.74
CA VAL A 148 -1.33 11.77 -9.56
C VAL A 148 -1.74 13.00 -8.75
N ALA A 149 -1.86 14.16 -9.40
CA ALA A 149 -2.24 15.42 -8.79
C ALA A 149 -3.76 15.55 -8.69
N LEU A 150 -4.40 14.81 -7.77
CA LEU A 150 -5.87 14.77 -7.65
C LEU A 150 -6.52 16.11 -7.33
N GLN A 151 -5.80 17.10 -6.76
CA GLN A 151 -6.29 18.46 -6.60
C GLN A 151 -6.64 19.13 -7.95
N PHE A 152 -6.17 18.55 -9.08
CA PHE A 152 -6.48 18.91 -10.45
C PHE A 152 -6.92 17.65 -11.21
N PRO A 153 -8.19 17.25 -11.14
CA PRO A 153 -8.65 15.95 -11.66
C PRO A 153 -8.45 15.73 -13.16
N ASP A 154 -8.48 16.79 -13.95
CA ASP A 154 -8.14 16.79 -15.37
C ASP A 154 -6.66 16.42 -15.60
N LEU A 155 -5.76 17.08 -14.90
CA LEU A 155 -4.32 16.77 -14.92
C LEU A 155 -4.05 15.37 -14.39
N ALA A 156 -4.73 14.95 -13.31
CA ALA A 156 -4.59 13.60 -12.76
C ALA A 156 -4.96 12.51 -13.77
N ALA A 157 -6.00 12.74 -14.59
CA ALA A 157 -6.38 11.83 -15.66
C ALA A 157 -5.30 11.73 -16.76
N GLU A 158 -4.71 12.86 -17.17
CA GLU A 158 -3.61 12.91 -18.15
C GLU A 158 -2.35 12.21 -17.60
N GLN A 159 -2.00 12.47 -16.33
CA GLN A 159 -0.86 11.86 -15.66
C GLN A 159 -1.02 10.34 -15.52
N LEU A 160 -2.21 9.86 -15.18
CA LEU A 160 -2.51 8.44 -15.11
C LEU A 160 -2.35 7.78 -16.50
N GLU A 161 -2.90 8.39 -17.55
CA GLU A 161 -2.79 7.86 -18.91
C GLU A 161 -1.32 7.76 -19.35
N HIS A 162 -0.54 8.82 -19.12
CA HIS A 162 0.89 8.82 -19.41
C HIS A 162 1.64 7.73 -18.64
N ALA A 163 1.40 7.63 -17.33
CA ALA A 163 2.06 6.65 -16.48
C ALA A 163 1.77 5.21 -16.90
N VAL A 164 0.53 4.92 -17.27
CA VAL A 164 0.14 3.57 -17.70
C VAL A 164 0.67 3.25 -19.10
N LYS A 165 0.52 4.17 -20.06
CA LYS A 165 0.85 3.91 -21.46
C LYS A 165 2.34 4.06 -21.79
N GLN A 166 3.04 5.00 -21.13
CA GLN A 166 4.43 5.32 -21.43
C GLN A 166 5.42 4.76 -20.41
N LEU A 167 5.04 4.70 -19.11
CA LEU A 167 5.92 4.26 -18.04
C LEU A 167 5.63 2.83 -17.56
N GLY A 168 4.61 2.17 -18.10
CA GLY A 168 4.27 0.77 -17.79
C GLY A 168 3.69 0.55 -16.39
N MET A 169 3.17 1.60 -15.75
CA MET A 169 2.56 1.51 -14.42
C MET A 169 1.22 0.77 -14.46
N ARG A 170 0.83 0.18 -13.33
CA ARG A 170 -0.30 -0.75 -13.25
C ARG A 170 -1.58 -0.12 -12.70
N GLY A 171 -1.57 1.17 -12.42
CA GLY A 171 -2.68 1.92 -11.85
C GLY A 171 -2.19 3.13 -11.07
N ALA A 172 -3.01 3.64 -10.16
CA ALA A 172 -2.66 4.78 -9.31
C ALA A 172 -2.75 4.43 -7.82
N ALA A 173 -1.91 5.10 -7.00
CA ALA A 173 -2.05 5.14 -5.56
C ALA A 173 -2.53 6.54 -5.13
N ILE A 174 -3.55 6.60 -4.29
CA ILE A 174 -4.21 7.85 -3.88
C ILE A 174 -4.50 7.90 -2.38
N GLY A 175 -4.65 9.12 -1.83
CA GLY A 175 -5.21 9.34 -0.51
C GLY A 175 -6.73 9.14 -0.45
N GLY A 176 -7.31 9.15 0.74
CA GLY A 176 -8.76 9.03 0.93
C GLY A 176 -9.53 10.34 0.72
N HIS A 177 -8.82 11.45 0.67
CA HIS A 177 -9.38 12.79 0.41
C HIS A 177 -8.33 13.72 -0.21
N VAL A 178 -8.78 14.82 -0.79
CA VAL A 178 -7.88 15.90 -1.24
C VAL A 178 -8.16 17.13 -0.37
N GLN A 179 -7.26 17.41 0.57
CA GLN A 179 -7.40 18.54 1.50
C GLN A 179 -8.77 18.60 2.21
N GLY A 180 -9.31 17.44 2.58
CA GLY A 180 -10.60 17.30 3.25
C GLY A 180 -11.80 17.13 2.32
N GLU A 181 -11.63 17.26 1.01
CA GLU A 181 -12.70 17.01 0.06
C GLU A 181 -12.84 15.53 -0.30
N ASP A 182 -14.08 15.05 -0.33
CA ASP A 182 -14.41 13.67 -0.67
C ASP A 182 -14.19 13.38 -2.16
N LEU A 183 -13.54 12.26 -2.48
CA LEU A 183 -13.24 11.86 -3.86
C LEU A 183 -14.46 11.30 -4.64
N SER A 184 -15.60 11.17 -3.99
CA SER A 184 -16.88 10.82 -4.60
C SER A 184 -17.56 11.97 -5.34
N LEU A 185 -17.10 13.22 -5.11
CA LEU A 185 -17.67 14.42 -5.74
C LEU A 185 -17.51 14.39 -7.26
N PRO A 186 -18.49 14.88 -8.05
CA PRO A 186 -18.47 14.89 -9.52
C PRO A 186 -17.24 15.58 -10.13
N LYS A 187 -16.60 16.51 -9.43
CA LYS A 187 -15.37 17.15 -9.93
C LYS A 187 -14.23 16.16 -10.15
N TYR A 188 -14.22 14.99 -9.47
CA TYR A 188 -13.24 13.93 -9.65
C TYR A 188 -13.60 12.91 -10.74
N ASP A 189 -14.78 13.05 -11.34
CA ASP A 189 -15.24 12.15 -12.40
C ASP A 189 -14.27 12.02 -13.59
N PRO A 190 -13.54 13.07 -14.04
CA PRO A 190 -12.53 12.92 -15.09
C PRO A 190 -11.44 11.89 -14.75
N PHE A 191 -10.96 11.88 -13.50
CA PHE A 191 -9.99 10.88 -13.05
C PHE A 191 -10.61 9.47 -13.01
N TRP A 192 -11.79 9.31 -12.41
CA TRP A 192 -12.46 8.01 -12.31
C TRP A 192 -12.84 7.43 -13.68
N ALA A 193 -13.26 8.28 -14.59
CA ALA A 193 -13.53 7.89 -15.98
C ALA A 193 -12.26 7.34 -16.65
N LYS A 194 -11.10 8.00 -16.46
CA LYS A 194 -9.82 7.55 -17.02
C LYS A 194 -9.34 6.25 -16.38
N VAL A 195 -9.50 6.07 -15.08
CA VAL A 195 -9.22 4.78 -14.39
C VAL A 195 -10.01 3.65 -15.03
N GLN A 196 -11.32 3.86 -15.22
CA GLN A 196 -12.21 2.88 -15.83
C GLN A 196 -11.87 2.61 -17.30
N GLU A 197 -11.58 3.65 -18.09
CA GLU A 197 -11.18 3.55 -19.50
C GLU A 197 -9.94 2.68 -19.67
N LEU A 198 -8.92 2.89 -18.83
CA LEU A 198 -7.67 2.14 -18.87
C LEU A 198 -7.81 0.73 -18.26
N GLY A 199 -8.87 0.49 -17.50
CA GLY A 199 -9.12 -0.78 -16.81
C GLY A 199 -8.01 -1.13 -15.83
N VAL A 200 -7.52 -0.13 -15.07
CA VAL A 200 -6.45 -0.26 -14.08
C VAL A 200 -6.99 -0.17 -12.66
N VAL A 201 -6.20 -0.62 -11.68
CA VAL A 201 -6.56 -0.56 -10.28
C VAL A 201 -6.23 0.80 -9.66
N VAL A 202 -6.96 1.17 -8.62
CA VAL A 202 -6.60 2.26 -7.72
C VAL A 202 -6.35 1.69 -6.33
N PHE A 203 -5.16 1.91 -5.77
CA PHE A 203 -4.86 1.61 -4.39
C PHE A 203 -5.10 2.86 -3.55
N MET A 204 -6.06 2.77 -2.64
CA MET A 204 -6.36 3.84 -1.68
C MET A 204 -5.61 3.57 -0.38
N HIS A 205 -4.75 4.49 0.00
CA HIS A 205 -4.05 4.49 1.28
C HIS A 205 -4.37 5.77 2.07
N PRO A 206 -4.72 5.67 3.35
CA PRO A 206 -5.00 6.85 4.17
C PRO A 206 -3.76 7.72 4.35
N GLN A 207 -3.98 9.02 4.50
CA GLN A 207 -2.94 10.02 4.76
C GLN A 207 -3.11 10.69 6.12
N SER A 208 -4.36 10.89 6.55
CA SER A 208 -4.73 11.50 7.84
C SER A 208 -6.25 11.58 7.94
N ALA A 209 -6.80 11.21 9.08
CA ALA A 209 -8.23 11.39 9.38
C ALA A 209 -8.58 12.81 9.88
N GLU A 210 -7.71 13.79 9.70
CA GLU A 210 -7.90 15.15 10.24
C GLU A 210 -9.14 15.84 9.67
N ASN A 211 -9.60 15.42 8.49
CA ASN A 211 -10.84 15.93 7.88
C ASN A 211 -12.13 15.44 8.57
N VAL A 212 -12.06 14.34 9.34
CA VAL A 212 -13.23 13.70 9.97
C VAL A 212 -13.17 13.68 11.50
N VAL A 213 -12.06 14.03 12.09
CA VAL A 213 -11.89 14.15 13.54
C VAL A 213 -11.61 15.59 13.95
N ARG A 214 -11.97 15.94 15.19
CA ARG A 214 -11.60 17.27 15.72
C ARG A 214 -10.08 17.43 15.75
N LYS A 215 -9.61 18.65 15.60
CA LYS A 215 -8.19 18.98 15.73
C LYS A 215 -7.62 18.36 17.02
N ASP A 216 -6.48 17.73 16.93
CA ASP A 216 -5.79 17.03 18.02
C ASP A 216 -6.56 15.86 18.65
N GLY A 217 -7.70 15.44 18.08
CA GLY A 217 -8.54 14.40 18.63
C GLY A 217 -7.89 13.01 18.70
N LEU A 218 -6.88 12.78 17.88
CA LEU A 218 -6.10 11.53 17.85
C LEU A 218 -4.69 11.68 18.44
N LYS A 219 -4.37 12.84 19.05
CA LYS A 219 -3.12 13.01 19.78
C LYS A 219 -3.15 12.25 21.10
N GLY A 220 -2.02 11.72 21.50
CA GLY A 220 -1.90 11.02 22.77
C GLY A 220 -1.04 9.76 22.70
N ARG A 221 -1.25 8.85 23.66
CA ARG A 221 -0.53 7.58 23.73
C ARG A 221 -1.14 6.56 22.77
N GLY A 222 -0.34 5.60 22.29
CA GLY A 222 -0.80 4.46 21.50
C GLY A 222 -0.88 4.70 20.02
N ASP A 223 -0.30 5.79 19.50
CA ASP A 223 -0.28 6.12 18.06
C ASP A 223 -1.69 6.12 17.42
N LEU A 224 -2.63 6.82 18.06
CA LEU A 224 -4.04 6.83 17.64
C LEU A 224 -4.24 7.34 16.21
N GLY A 225 -3.35 8.19 15.71
CA GLY A 225 -3.37 8.64 14.31
C GLY A 225 -3.27 7.47 13.35
N ASN A 226 -2.39 6.52 13.63
CA ASN A 226 -2.21 5.31 12.85
C ASN A 226 -3.32 4.28 13.10
N ILE A 227 -3.46 3.81 14.37
CA ILE A 227 -4.32 2.65 14.66
C ILE A 227 -5.82 2.94 14.60
N ILE A 228 -6.22 4.22 14.71
CA ILE A 228 -7.63 4.65 14.61
C ILE A 228 -7.84 5.52 13.38
N GLY A 229 -6.97 6.53 13.18
CA GLY A 229 -7.14 7.52 12.12
C GLY A 229 -7.06 6.92 10.72
N ASN A 230 -6.05 6.12 10.43
CA ASN A 230 -5.89 5.52 9.10
C ASN A 230 -7.08 4.60 8.72
N PRO A 231 -7.51 3.63 9.55
CA PRO A 231 -8.71 2.84 9.23
C PRO A 231 -9.99 3.68 9.16
N LEU A 232 -10.10 4.76 9.93
CA LEU A 232 -11.24 5.66 9.88
C LEU A 232 -11.31 6.39 8.53
N GLU A 233 -10.22 6.95 8.05
CA GLU A 233 -10.19 7.61 6.73
C GLU A 233 -10.56 6.63 5.61
N THR A 234 -10.00 5.41 5.62
CA THR A 234 -10.35 4.36 4.66
C THR A 234 -11.86 4.06 4.70
N THR A 235 -12.44 3.96 5.89
CA THR A 235 -13.89 3.73 6.08
C THR A 235 -14.71 4.84 5.48
N VAL A 236 -14.37 6.10 5.76
CA VAL A 236 -15.09 7.27 5.25
C VAL A 236 -15.01 7.34 3.74
N PHE A 237 -13.80 7.18 3.17
CA PHE A 237 -13.60 7.14 1.72
C PHE A 237 -14.50 6.10 1.04
N LEU A 238 -14.44 4.84 1.47
CA LEU A 238 -15.25 3.78 0.88
C LEU A 238 -16.75 4.05 1.02
N THR A 239 -17.17 4.54 2.19
CA THR A 239 -18.57 4.86 2.46
C THR A 239 -19.07 5.98 1.55
N ARG A 240 -18.26 7.03 1.33
CA ARG A 240 -18.57 8.11 0.40
C ARG A 240 -18.64 7.61 -1.05
N MET A 241 -17.65 6.83 -1.50
CA MET A 241 -17.67 6.25 -2.85
C MET A 241 -18.95 5.42 -3.11
N ILE A 242 -19.47 4.73 -2.10
CA ILE A 242 -20.70 3.96 -2.17
C ILE A 242 -21.91 4.91 -2.15
N PHE A 243 -22.14 5.63 -1.05
CA PHE A 243 -23.39 6.33 -0.81
C PHE A 243 -23.62 7.56 -1.68
N ASP A 244 -22.54 8.21 -2.17
CA ASP A 244 -22.64 9.29 -3.14
C ASP A 244 -22.77 8.77 -4.59
N GLY A 245 -22.85 7.45 -4.78
CA GLY A 245 -23.09 6.79 -6.06
C GLY A 245 -21.91 6.83 -7.04
N ALA A 246 -20.69 7.13 -6.58
CA ALA A 246 -19.51 7.15 -7.45
C ALA A 246 -19.24 5.79 -8.09
N LEU A 247 -19.40 4.70 -7.33
CA LEU A 247 -19.22 3.33 -7.84
C LEU A 247 -20.30 2.91 -8.84
N ASP A 248 -21.47 3.56 -8.83
CA ASP A 248 -22.50 3.35 -9.85
C ASP A 248 -22.24 4.16 -11.12
N ARG A 249 -21.64 5.36 -10.99
CA ARG A 249 -21.21 6.15 -12.16
C ARG A 249 -20.08 5.46 -12.91
N PHE A 250 -19.23 4.74 -12.19
CA PHE A 250 -18.05 4.05 -12.73
C PHE A 250 -18.04 2.57 -12.35
N PRO A 251 -18.91 1.74 -12.95
CA PRO A 251 -19.08 0.34 -12.56
C PRO A 251 -17.88 -0.56 -12.86
N GLY A 252 -16.94 -0.11 -13.69
CA GLY A 252 -15.69 -0.82 -14.01
C GLY A 252 -14.54 -0.58 -13.05
N LEU A 253 -14.68 0.31 -12.06
CA LEU A 253 -13.62 0.59 -11.10
C LEU A 253 -13.22 -0.65 -10.30
N LYS A 254 -11.92 -0.75 -10.02
CA LYS A 254 -11.32 -1.70 -9.07
C LYS A 254 -10.49 -0.89 -8.06
N ILE A 255 -10.99 -0.81 -6.84
CA ILE A 255 -10.34 -0.11 -5.73
C ILE A 255 -9.81 -1.14 -4.75
N VAL A 256 -8.51 -1.09 -4.45
CA VAL A 256 -7.89 -1.83 -3.36
C VAL A 256 -7.76 -0.88 -2.18
N ALA A 257 -8.40 -1.18 -1.07
CA ALA A 257 -8.40 -0.35 0.12
C ALA A 257 -7.46 -0.91 1.18
N ALA A 258 -6.60 -0.05 1.72
CA ALA A 258 -5.63 -0.41 2.74
C ALA A 258 -6.26 -0.84 4.07
N HIS A 259 -5.49 -1.56 4.90
CA HIS A 259 -5.83 -1.94 6.27
C HIS A 259 -7.15 -2.71 6.38
N GLY A 260 -7.32 -3.72 5.52
CA GLY A 260 -8.53 -4.54 5.50
C GLY A 260 -9.80 -3.78 5.12
N GLY A 261 -9.70 -2.61 4.48
CA GLY A 261 -10.85 -1.75 4.18
C GLY A 261 -11.33 -0.93 5.39
N GLY A 262 -10.46 -0.75 6.37
CA GLY A 262 -10.77 0.01 7.59
C GLY A 262 -11.81 -0.71 8.48
N TYR A 263 -12.74 0.06 9.01
CA TYR A 263 -13.83 -0.48 9.84
C TYR A 263 -15.04 -0.93 9.04
N LEU A 264 -15.11 -0.61 7.72
CA LEU A 264 -16.32 -0.84 6.94
C LEU A 264 -16.73 -2.31 6.86
N PRO A 265 -15.84 -3.30 6.67
CA PRO A 265 -16.22 -4.70 6.68
C PRO A 265 -16.91 -5.12 7.98
N SER A 266 -16.42 -4.66 9.13
CA SER A 266 -17.01 -4.99 10.44
C SER A 266 -18.38 -4.34 10.68
N TYR A 267 -18.73 -3.31 9.93
CA TYR A 267 -20.03 -2.61 10.00
C TYR A 267 -20.88 -2.82 8.76
N LEU A 268 -20.49 -3.75 7.87
CA LEU A 268 -21.16 -3.91 6.58
C LEU A 268 -22.64 -4.24 6.73
N GLY A 269 -23.04 -5.10 7.68
CA GLY A 269 -24.44 -5.38 7.95
C GLY A 269 -25.26 -4.14 8.37
N ARG A 270 -24.67 -3.23 9.17
CA ARG A 270 -25.32 -1.95 9.52
C ARG A 270 -25.41 -1.02 8.32
N THR A 271 -24.36 -1.01 7.50
CA THR A 271 -24.26 -0.17 6.31
C THR A 271 -25.27 -0.61 5.24
N ASP A 272 -25.46 -1.92 5.04
CA ASP A 272 -26.41 -2.48 4.08
C ASP A 272 -27.86 -2.04 4.31
N VAL A 273 -28.26 -1.90 5.58
CA VAL A 273 -29.66 -1.56 5.93
C VAL A 273 -29.88 -0.06 6.15
N ALA A 274 -28.80 0.74 6.20
CA ALA A 274 -28.88 2.15 6.58
C ALA A 274 -29.90 2.94 5.74
N CYS A 275 -29.82 2.81 4.42
CA CYS A 275 -30.70 3.52 3.48
C CYS A 275 -32.15 3.02 3.51
N GLN A 276 -32.37 1.77 3.92
CA GLN A 276 -33.70 1.19 4.03
C GLN A 276 -34.44 1.67 5.28
N VAL A 277 -33.73 1.82 6.40
CA VAL A 277 -34.30 2.15 7.71
C VAL A 277 -34.17 3.62 8.08
N ARG A 278 -33.49 4.42 7.28
CA ARG A 278 -33.23 5.84 7.48
C ARG A 278 -33.64 6.62 6.22
N PRO A 279 -34.92 6.97 6.05
CA PRO A 279 -35.38 7.66 4.84
C PRO A 279 -34.66 8.98 4.54
N ASN A 280 -34.09 9.63 5.58
CA ASN A 280 -33.38 10.90 5.46
C ASN A 280 -31.83 10.67 5.26
N ALA A 281 -31.38 9.44 5.01
CA ALA A 281 -29.96 9.17 4.77
C ALA A 281 -29.46 9.67 3.40
N ASP A 282 -30.40 10.02 2.50
CA ASP A 282 -30.10 10.61 1.18
C ASP A 282 -29.08 9.80 0.36
N CYS A 283 -29.30 8.49 0.29
CA CYS A 283 -28.36 7.57 -0.37
C CYS A 283 -28.57 7.58 -1.89
N ALA A 284 -27.49 7.83 -2.66
CA ALA A 284 -27.52 7.80 -4.12
C ALA A 284 -27.13 6.44 -4.72
N ASN A 285 -26.66 5.49 -3.92
CA ASN A 285 -26.25 4.15 -4.37
C ASN A 285 -27.44 3.31 -4.86
N LYS A 286 -27.21 2.55 -5.95
CA LYS A 286 -28.22 1.70 -6.59
C LYS A 286 -28.23 0.25 -6.08
N LYS A 287 -27.14 -0.17 -5.42
CA LYS A 287 -26.93 -1.53 -4.92
C LYS A 287 -26.68 -1.49 -3.42
N SER A 288 -26.85 -2.63 -2.75
CA SER A 288 -26.41 -2.70 -1.35
C SER A 288 -24.89 -2.51 -1.24
N PRO A 289 -24.39 -1.90 -0.17
CA PRO A 289 -22.96 -1.76 0.07
C PRO A 289 -22.16 -3.05 -0.11
N ARG A 290 -22.71 -4.19 0.32
CA ARG A 290 -22.09 -5.52 0.16
C ARG A 290 -21.88 -5.93 -1.32
N GLU A 291 -22.72 -5.47 -2.23
CA GLU A 291 -22.58 -5.81 -3.64
C GLU A 291 -21.38 -5.12 -4.31
N TYR A 292 -20.99 -3.94 -3.83
CA TYR A 292 -19.77 -3.27 -4.32
C TYR A 292 -18.50 -4.04 -3.90
N PHE A 293 -18.48 -4.64 -2.70
CA PHE A 293 -17.40 -5.53 -2.28
C PHE A 293 -17.29 -6.79 -3.14
N LYS A 294 -18.37 -7.26 -3.75
CA LYS A 294 -18.28 -8.43 -4.64
C LYS A 294 -17.56 -8.15 -5.96
N ASN A 295 -17.53 -6.89 -6.40
CA ASN A 295 -17.12 -6.57 -7.77
C ASN A 295 -16.09 -5.45 -7.89
N GLN A 296 -16.13 -4.42 -7.05
CA GLN A 296 -15.38 -3.17 -7.24
C GLN A 296 -14.38 -2.88 -6.13
N ILE A 297 -14.64 -3.33 -4.91
CA ILE A 297 -13.80 -3.05 -3.74
C ILE A 297 -13.05 -4.33 -3.37
N LEU A 298 -11.72 -4.23 -3.32
CA LEU A 298 -10.83 -5.22 -2.75
C LEU A 298 -10.21 -4.62 -1.49
N VAL A 299 -9.72 -5.47 -0.58
CA VAL A 299 -9.08 -5.06 0.66
C VAL A 299 -7.80 -5.86 0.86
N ASP A 300 -6.81 -5.28 1.54
CA ASP A 300 -5.58 -6.00 1.84
C ASP A 300 -5.70 -6.88 3.11
N THR A 301 -4.65 -7.66 3.37
CA THR A 301 -4.59 -8.58 4.51
C THR A 301 -4.08 -7.95 5.80
N ILE A 302 -4.00 -6.62 5.89
CA ILE A 302 -3.43 -5.94 7.08
C ILE A 302 -4.49 -5.82 8.18
N VAL A 303 -4.90 -6.97 8.69
CA VAL A 303 -5.78 -7.15 9.86
C VAL A 303 -5.07 -7.86 11.02
N ILE A 304 -3.83 -8.29 10.80
CA ILE A 304 -2.79 -8.72 11.76
C ILE A 304 -3.20 -9.86 12.70
N SER A 305 -4.32 -10.53 12.45
CA SER A 305 -4.73 -11.71 13.22
C SER A 305 -5.51 -12.70 12.37
N GLU A 306 -5.48 -13.98 12.75
CA GLU A 306 -6.26 -15.02 12.07
C GLU A 306 -7.77 -14.72 12.15
N GLU A 307 -8.27 -14.31 13.31
CA GLU A 307 -9.69 -13.97 13.48
C GLU A 307 -10.08 -12.72 12.69
N GLY A 308 -9.20 -11.73 12.58
CA GLY A 308 -9.42 -10.57 11.69
C GLY A 308 -9.55 -11.01 10.23
N LEU A 309 -8.67 -11.90 9.77
CA LEU A 309 -8.73 -12.46 8.42
C LEU A 309 -10.00 -13.32 8.20
N ARG A 310 -10.38 -14.13 9.17
CA ARG A 310 -11.61 -14.95 9.13
C ARG A 310 -12.85 -14.08 9.02
N HIS A 311 -12.94 -13.02 9.83
CA HIS A 311 -14.02 -12.05 9.80
C HIS A 311 -14.06 -11.34 8.44
N LEU A 312 -12.91 -10.87 7.95
CA LEU A 312 -12.80 -10.21 6.66
C LEU A 312 -13.28 -11.13 5.52
N ALA A 313 -12.84 -12.39 5.51
CA ALA A 313 -13.25 -13.37 4.51
C ALA A 313 -14.78 -13.64 4.55
N ALA A 314 -15.37 -13.69 5.75
CA ALA A 314 -16.81 -13.87 5.92
C ALA A 314 -17.63 -12.67 5.41
N GLU A 315 -17.14 -11.44 5.61
CA GLU A 315 -17.87 -10.21 5.27
C GLU A 315 -17.72 -9.81 3.80
N VAL A 316 -16.50 -9.85 3.24
CA VAL A 316 -16.24 -9.36 1.88
C VAL A 316 -16.06 -10.48 0.84
N GLY A 317 -15.80 -11.71 1.29
CA GLY A 317 -15.48 -12.84 0.44
C GLY A 317 -13.98 -12.93 0.10
N THR A 318 -13.46 -14.15 0.04
CA THR A 318 -12.01 -14.44 -0.17
C THR A 318 -11.48 -13.90 -1.50
N ASN A 319 -12.33 -13.80 -2.54
CA ASN A 319 -11.98 -13.27 -3.85
C ASN A 319 -11.69 -11.75 -3.85
N GLN A 320 -12.08 -11.03 -2.79
CA GLN A 320 -11.88 -9.60 -2.65
C GLN A 320 -10.74 -9.26 -1.68
N ILE A 321 -10.02 -10.26 -1.20
CA ILE A 321 -8.87 -10.08 -0.31
C ILE A 321 -7.59 -10.26 -1.13
N VAL A 322 -6.62 -9.36 -0.95
CA VAL A 322 -5.32 -9.39 -1.61
C VAL A 322 -4.21 -9.20 -0.58
N TYR A 323 -3.07 -9.86 -0.80
CA TYR A 323 -1.96 -9.82 0.14
C TYR A 323 -1.29 -8.44 0.17
N GLY A 324 -1.03 -7.93 1.38
CA GLY A 324 -0.33 -6.70 1.64
C GLY A 324 0.53 -6.79 2.91
N THR A 325 1.64 -6.09 2.95
CA THR A 325 2.60 -6.14 4.07
C THR A 325 2.75 -4.86 4.85
N ASP A 326 2.43 -3.72 4.27
CA ASP A 326 2.72 -2.39 4.80
C ASP A 326 4.24 -2.13 4.97
N GLU A 327 5.06 -2.77 4.11
CA GLU A 327 6.52 -2.55 4.12
C GLU A 327 6.84 -1.06 3.90
N PRO A 328 7.74 -0.44 4.68
CA PRO A 328 8.73 -1.05 5.58
C PRO A 328 8.32 -1.02 7.06
N PHE A 329 7.05 -0.82 7.37
CA PHE A 329 6.60 -0.87 8.75
C PHE A 329 6.63 -2.30 9.29
N VAL A 330 7.09 -2.48 10.55
CA VAL A 330 7.39 -3.80 11.13
C VAL A 330 6.13 -4.41 11.73
N TRP A 331 5.05 -4.48 10.95
CA TRP A 331 3.87 -5.20 11.34
C TRP A 331 4.09 -6.72 11.18
N PRO A 332 3.50 -7.58 12.04
CA PRO A 332 3.63 -9.03 11.93
C PRO A 332 2.79 -9.61 10.78
N THR A 333 2.92 -9.02 9.60
CA THR A 333 2.30 -9.48 8.35
C THR A 333 3.18 -10.54 7.69
N SER A 334 2.65 -11.73 7.46
CA SER A 334 3.40 -12.86 6.91
C SER A 334 2.53 -13.67 5.97
N VAL A 335 3.15 -14.26 4.94
CA VAL A 335 2.51 -15.28 4.10
C VAL A 335 2.01 -16.45 4.93
N ASP A 336 2.64 -16.75 6.09
CA ASP A 336 2.25 -17.85 6.97
C ASP A 336 0.87 -17.66 7.58
N MET A 337 0.42 -16.43 7.82
CA MET A 337 -0.95 -16.15 8.28
C MET A 337 -1.98 -16.68 7.27
N ILE A 338 -1.72 -16.55 5.98
CA ILE A 338 -2.60 -17.07 4.94
C ILE A 338 -2.42 -18.57 4.76
N LEU A 339 -1.18 -19.06 4.72
CA LEU A 339 -0.88 -20.47 4.53
C LEU A 339 -1.47 -21.35 5.66
N ASN A 340 -1.41 -20.88 6.89
CA ASN A 340 -1.86 -21.62 8.07
C ASN A 340 -3.35 -21.39 8.41
N ALA A 341 -4.06 -20.50 7.70
CA ALA A 341 -5.48 -20.24 7.93
C ALA A 341 -6.33 -21.50 7.64
N PRO A 342 -6.93 -22.15 8.67
CA PRO A 342 -7.61 -23.45 8.49
C PRO A 342 -8.96 -23.31 7.79
N PHE A 343 -9.52 -22.11 7.72
CA PHE A 343 -10.79 -21.81 7.08
C PHE A 343 -10.67 -21.47 5.58
N LEU A 344 -9.43 -21.35 5.07
CA LEU A 344 -9.18 -21.11 3.65
C LEU A 344 -8.77 -22.43 2.95
N ASN A 345 -9.39 -22.72 1.81
CA ASN A 345 -8.93 -23.80 0.94
C ASN A 345 -7.69 -23.35 0.10
N GLU A 346 -7.06 -24.29 -0.61
CA GLU A 346 -5.83 -24.02 -1.38
C GLU A 346 -6.03 -22.97 -2.45
N ALA A 347 -7.16 -22.98 -3.17
CA ALA A 347 -7.45 -22.01 -4.22
C ALA A 347 -7.64 -20.59 -3.67
N GLU A 348 -8.28 -20.47 -2.51
CA GLU A 348 -8.44 -19.19 -1.82
C GLU A 348 -7.12 -18.64 -1.30
N LYS A 349 -6.26 -19.48 -0.73
CA LYS A 349 -4.90 -19.11 -0.32
C LYS A 349 -4.08 -18.61 -1.50
N GLU A 350 -4.09 -19.31 -2.63
CA GLU A 350 -3.40 -18.91 -3.85
C GLU A 350 -3.96 -17.59 -4.40
N ALA A 351 -5.27 -17.41 -4.42
CA ALA A 351 -5.91 -16.18 -4.88
C ALA A 351 -5.49 -14.97 -4.04
N ILE A 352 -5.54 -15.11 -2.70
CA ILE A 352 -5.16 -14.03 -1.75
C ILE A 352 -3.67 -13.70 -1.88
N LEU A 353 -2.78 -14.69 -1.89
CA LEU A 353 -1.33 -14.47 -1.92
C LEU A 353 -0.84 -13.79 -3.20
N GLY A 354 -1.53 -14.00 -4.34
CA GLY A 354 -1.09 -13.37 -5.57
C GLY A 354 -1.98 -13.59 -6.78
N GLY A 355 -2.75 -14.67 -6.84
CA GLY A 355 -3.51 -15.04 -8.05
C GLY A 355 -4.47 -13.92 -8.50
N THR A 356 -5.13 -13.24 -7.57
CA THR A 356 -6.00 -12.09 -7.85
C THR A 356 -5.20 -10.92 -8.41
N LEU A 357 -4.08 -10.56 -7.76
CA LEU A 357 -3.24 -9.43 -8.16
C LEU A 357 -2.51 -9.67 -9.48
N VAL A 358 -2.08 -10.91 -9.75
CA VAL A 358 -1.48 -11.28 -11.07
C VAL A 358 -2.44 -10.93 -12.20
N LYS A 359 -3.73 -11.23 -12.03
CA LYS A 359 -4.77 -10.92 -13.04
C LYS A 359 -5.03 -9.41 -13.14
N LEU A 360 -5.24 -8.76 -11.98
CA LEU A 360 -5.58 -7.33 -11.93
C LEU A 360 -4.45 -6.43 -12.44
N LEU A 361 -3.21 -6.77 -12.11
CA LEU A 361 -2.02 -5.99 -12.46
C LEU A 361 -1.37 -6.45 -13.77
N ARG A 362 -1.88 -7.52 -14.40
CA ARG A 362 -1.36 -8.09 -15.67
C ARG A 362 0.14 -8.44 -15.54
N LEU A 363 0.51 -9.24 -14.50
CA LEU A 363 1.90 -9.65 -14.17
C LEU A 363 2.33 -10.95 -14.87
#